data_a63630584781b6f71a55aafc54e257f2
#
_entry.id   a63630584781b6f71a55aafc54e257f2
#
_cell.length_a   1.000
_cell.length_b   1.000
_cell.length_c   1.000
_cell.angle_alpha   90.00
_cell.angle_beta   90.00
_cell.angle_gamma   90.00
#
_symmetry.space_group_name_H-M   'P 1'
#
loop_
_entity.id
_entity.type
_entity.pdbx_description
1 polymer ?
#
loop_
_entity_poly.entity_id
_entity_poly.type
_entity_poly.pdbx_seq_one_letter_code
_entity_poly.pdbx_strand_id
1 'polypeptide(L)'
;SPRSLKADFLLSLCELVVGGRDGLQPIEKTVIDRCVRQVYREMALGLETGKTPLLQDLYEELLRQPEPEAKRIATALELYCTGSLNLFNHPTNVNLNSRVVCFVLKGMGENLRKIAMHITNDFVTSAVGNNFKNGVATWCYFDEFHILLRDPLTASYFVTVWKMLRKQGCVPSALTQNVKDLLASREIENILDNTDFMILLSQAQSDRAILAKQIGISEHQLSYITQSNSGAVSYTHLRAHETC
;
A
#
# COMPACT_ATOMS: atom_id res chain seq x y z
N SER A 1 16.49 -11.69 4.07
CA SER A 1 17.33 -10.90 4.99
C SER A 1 16.69 -9.53 5.22
N PRO A 2 16.72 -8.93 6.44
CA PRO A 2 16.20 -7.58 6.67
C PRO A 2 16.79 -6.53 5.72
N ARG A 3 17.99 -6.76 5.21
CA ARG A 3 18.69 -5.89 4.23
C ARG A 3 18.04 -5.90 2.86
N SER A 4 17.64 -7.07 2.36
CA SER A 4 16.98 -7.18 1.06
C SER A 4 15.63 -6.47 1.07
N LEU A 5 14.89 -6.55 2.19
CA LEU A 5 13.61 -5.86 2.33
C LEU A 5 13.74 -4.33 2.30
N LYS A 6 14.79 -3.79 2.94
CA LYS A 6 15.03 -2.33 2.91
C LYS A 6 15.55 -1.85 1.55
N ALA A 7 16.36 -2.65 0.86
CA ALA A 7 16.78 -2.34 -0.50
C ALA A 7 15.59 -2.35 -1.47
N ASP A 8 14.73 -3.35 -1.39
CA ASP A 8 13.52 -3.44 -2.21
C ASP A 8 12.56 -2.28 -1.93
N PHE A 9 12.38 -1.89 -0.66
CA PHE A 9 11.58 -0.73 -0.28
C PHE A 9 12.13 0.57 -0.90
N LEU A 10 13.45 0.82 -0.79
CA LEU A 10 14.07 2.04 -1.32
C LEU A 10 14.10 2.05 -2.84
N LEU A 11 14.30 0.90 -3.50
CA LEU A 11 14.17 0.77 -4.95
C LEU A 11 12.76 1.13 -5.40
N SER A 12 11.73 0.60 -4.74
CA SER A 12 10.33 0.91 -5.04
C SER A 12 9.98 2.38 -4.76
N LEU A 13 10.54 2.97 -3.70
CA LEU A 13 10.39 4.39 -3.41
C LEU A 13 11.02 5.26 -4.53
N CYS A 14 12.23 4.93 -4.95
CA CYS A 14 12.89 5.62 -6.06
C CYS A 14 12.12 5.42 -7.37
N GLU A 15 11.58 4.23 -7.63
CA GLU A 15 10.72 3.98 -8.80
C GLU A 15 9.49 4.90 -8.80
N LEU A 16 8.86 5.06 -7.65
CA LEU A 16 7.70 5.93 -7.48
C LEU A 16 8.02 7.42 -7.74
N VAL A 17 9.21 7.88 -7.33
CA VAL A 17 9.62 9.29 -7.39
C VAL A 17 10.30 9.64 -8.71
N VAL A 18 11.12 8.74 -9.24
CA VAL A 18 12.04 8.98 -10.38
C VAL A 18 11.58 8.29 -11.65
N GLY A 19 10.95 7.12 -11.53
CA GLY A 19 10.73 6.19 -12.64
C GLY A 19 9.78 6.69 -13.73
N GLY A 20 8.88 7.61 -13.42
CA GLY A 20 7.91 8.11 -14.42
C GLY A 20 7.02 7.00 -14.99
N ARG A 21 6.72 7.05 -16.30
CA ARG A 21 5.89 6.04 -17.00
C ARG A 21 6.65 4.75 -17.32
N ASP A 22 7.96 4.86 -17.56
CA ASP A 22 8.79 3.75 -18.05
C ASP A 22 9.52 3.01 -16.92
N GLY A 23 9.36 3.48 -15.69
CA GLY A 23 10.07 2.95 -14.52
C GLY A 23 11.56 3.30 -14.52
N LEU A 24 12.29 2.77 -13.52
CA LEU A 24 13.74 2.92 -13.42
C LEU A 24 14.44 1.99 -14.43
N GLN A 25 15.43 2.53 -15.12
CA GLN A 25 16.29 1.76 -16.00
C GLN A 25 17.20 0.78 -15.21
N PRO A 26 17.66 -0.33 -15.81
CA PRO A 26 18.49 -1.32 -15.11
C PRO A 26 19.77 -0.73 -14.48
N ILE A 27 20.40 0.23 -15.14
CA ILE A 27 21.58 0.91 -14.63
C ILE A 27 21.25 1.74 -13.39
N GLU A 28 20.10 2.41 -13.37
CA GLU A 28 19.62 3.20 -12.24
C GLU A 28 19.32 2.33 -11.02
N LYS A 29 18.67 1.17 -11.24
CA LYS A 29 18.44 0.17 -10.18
C LYS A 29 19.75 -0.31 -9.57
N THR A 30 20.77 -0.54 -10.39
CA THR A 30 22.09 -0.96 -9.93
C THR A 30 22.79 0.13 -9.12
N VAL A 31 22.70 1.38 -9.54
CA VAL A 31 23.28 2.53 -8.82
C VAL A 31 22.58 2.72 -7.47
N ILE A 32 21.25 2.68 -7.44
CA ILE A 32 20.46 2.78 -6.19
C ILE A 32 20.85 1.64 -5.23
N ASP A 33 20.85 0.39 -5.68
CA ASP A 33 21.20 -0.77 -4.84
C ASP A 33 22.59 -0.64 -4.24
N ARG A 34 23.58 -0.18 -5.04
CA ARG A 34 24.93 0.08 -4.56
C ARG A 34 24.96 1.14 -3.46
N CYS A 35 24.29 2.28 -3.66
CA CYS A 35 24.20 3.36 -2.68
C CYS A 35 23.47 2.90 -1.40
N VAL A 36 22.37 2.18 -1.52
CA VAL A 36 21.67 1.63 -0.37
C VAL A 36 22.55 0.71 0.46
N ARG A 37 23.31 -0.18 -0.19
CA ARG A 37 24.25 -1.05 0.51
C ARG A 37 25.35 -0.27 1.25
N GLN A 38 25.80 0.83 0.68
CA GLN A 38 26.81 1.68 1.32
C GLN A 38 26.23 2.42 2.52
N VAL A 39 25.05 3.03 2.40
CA VAL A 39 24.35 3.75 3.48
C VAL A 39 24.04 2.84 4.66
N TYR A 40 23.66 1.59 4.40
CA TYR A 40 23.35 0.61 5.45
C TYR A 40 24.54 -0.26 5.87
N ARG A 41 25.77 0.06 5.42
CA ARG A 41 26.95 -0.78 5.67
C ARG A 41 27.27 -0.93 7.16
N GLU A 42 27.30 0.15 7.90
CA GLU A 42 27.63 0.14 9.33
C GLU A 42 26.60 -0.64 10.15
N MET A 43 25.32 -0.37 9.89
CA MET A 43 24.21 -1.10 10.48
C MET A 43 24.25 -2.58 10.12
N ALA A 44 24.74 -2.89 8.91
CA ALA A 44 24.94 -4.23 8.39
C ALA A 44 26.05 -5.00 9.09
N LEU A 45 27.06 -4.31 9.59
CA LEU A 45 28.20 -4.88 10.33
C LEU A 45 27.89 -5.02 11.83
N GLY A 46 26.67 -4.66 12.27
CA GLY A 46 26.31 -4.69 13.68
C GLY A 46 26.97 -3.58 14.49
N LEU A 47 27.52 -2.57 13.84
CA LEU A 47 28.05 -1.39 14.51
C LEU A 47 26.85 -0.56 14.96
N GLU A 48 26.66 -0.45 16.27
CA GLU A 48 25.65 0.43 16.86
C GLU A 48 26.07 1.90 16.69
N THR A 49 25.71 2.49 15.55
CA THR A 49 25.94 3.93 15.30
C THR A 49 24.88 4.80 15.97
N GLY A 50 23.86 4.20 16.57
CA GLY A 50 22.72 4.89 17.21
C GLY A 50 21.84 5.68 16.22
N LYS A 51 22.20 5.72 14.93
CA LYS A 51 21.48 6.50 13.91
C LYS A 51 20.90 5.59 12.84
N THR A 52 19.58 5.61 12.68
CA THR A 52 18.92 4.99 11.53
C THR A 52 19.12 5.87 10.30
N PRO A 53 19.58 5.32 9.17
CA PRO A 53 19.72 6.09 7.93
C PRO A 53 18.39 6.72 7.48
N LEU A 54 18.48 7.94 6.99
CA LEU A 54 17.37 8.71 6.42
C LEU A 54 17.46 8.74 4.89
N LEU A 55 16.43 9.25 4.24
CA LEU A 55 16.44 9.47 2.79
C LEU A 55 17.57 10.44 2.37
N GLN A 56 17.91 11.39 3.23
CA GLN A 56 19.03 12.30 3.07
C GLN A 56 20.37 11.55 2.89
N ASP A 57 20.61 10.50 3.66
CA ASP A 57 21.87 9.75 3.57
C ASP A 57 21.98 9.04 2.20
N LEU A 58 20.87 8.56 1.64
CA LEU A 58 20.84 8.01 0.27
C LEU A 58 21.08 9.10 -0.79
N TYR A 59 20.44 10.26 -0.62
CA TYR A 59 20.62 11.41 -1.52
C TYR A 59 22.09 11.85 -1.57
N GLU A 60 22.74 12.00 -0.42
CA GLU A 60 24.13 12.39 -0.33
C GLU A 60 25.07 11.33 -0.93
N GLU A 61 24.78 10.04 -0.73
CA GLU A 61 25.55 8.96 -1.32
C GLU A 61 25.43 8.92 -2.85
N LEU A 62 24.23 9.19 -3.39
CA LEU A 62 24.00 9.32 -4.83
C LEU A 62 24.80 10.47 -5.44
N LEU A 63 24.89 11.61 -4.74
CA LEU A 63 25.71 12.75 -5.20
C LEU A 63 27.21 12.45 -5.26
N ARG A 64 27.71 11.47 -4.50
CA ARG A 64 29.12 11.03 -4.52
C ARG A 64 29.45 10.10 -5.68
N GLN A 65 28.43 9.55 -6.35
CA GLN A 65 28.64 8.63 -7.46
C GLN A 65 29.01 9.38 -8.75
N PRO A 66 29.91 8.83 -9.58
CA PRO A 66 30.36 9.50 -10.80
C PRO A 66 29.34 9.42 -11.96
N GLU A 67 28.39 8.49 -11.90
CA GLU A 67 27.47 8.23 -13.00
C GLU A 67 26.40 9.34 -13.15
N PRO A 68 26.08 9.76 -14.38
CA PRO A 68 25.05 10.77 -14.63
C PRO A 68 23.65 10.31 -14.17
N GLU A 69 23.39 9.02 -14.18
CA GLU A 69 22.15 8.41 -13.67
C GLU A 69 22.00 8.67 -12.16
N ALA A 70 23.06 8.56 -11.39
CA ALA A 70 23.05 8.87 -9.96
C ALA A 70 22.67 10.32 -9.70
N LYS A 71 23.23 11.24 -10.48
CA LYS A 71 22.90 12.67 -10.39
C LYS A 71 21.45 12.95 -10.74
N ARG A 72 20.92 12.27 -11.78
CA ARG A 72 19.50 12.39 -12.17
C ARG A 72 18.58 11.93 -11.03
N ILE A 73 18.89 10.79 -10.40
CA ILE A 73 18.13 10.26 -9.27
C ILE A 73 18.21 11.21 -8.08
N ALA A 74 19.42 11.67 -7.73
CA ALA A 74 19.62 12.62 -6.64
C ALA A 74 18.81 13.90 -6.86
N THR A 75 18.84 14.49 -8.07
CA THR A 75 18.08 15.70 -8.40
C THR A 75 16.56 15.47 -8.20
N ALA A 76 16.03 14.31 -8.55
CA ALA A 76 14.61 14.01 -8.33
C ALA A 76 14.28 13.80 -6.84
N LEU A 77 15.21 13.24 -6.05
CA LEU A 77 15.05 13.06 -4.60
C LEU A 77 15.23 14.35 -3.81
N GLU A 78 15.90 15.36 -4.36
CA GLU A 78 16.17 16.63 -3.68
C GLU A 78 14.89 17.28 -3.14
N LEU A 79 13.80 17.21 -3.91
CA LEU A 79 12.48 17.72 -3.51
C LEU A 79 11.99 17.13 -2.17
N TYR A 80 12.34 15.87 -1.89
CA TYR A 80 11.90 15.12 -0.71
C TYR A 80 12.96 15.08 0.40
N CYS A 81 14.17 15.50 0.15
CA CYS A 81 15.26 15.54 1.13
C CYS A 81 15.46 16.94 1.69
N THR A 82 15.74 17.92 0.81
CA THR A 82 16.04 19.31 1.18
C THR A 82 14.98 20.28 0.69
N GLY A 83 14.11 19.85 -0.23
CA GLY A 83 13.06 20.67 -0.83
C GLY A 83 11.79 20.75 0.02
N SER A 84 10.74 21.30 -0.58
CA SER A 84 9.46 21.60 0.09
C SER A 84 8.64 20.37 0.50
N LEU A 85 8.98 19.18 0.05
CA LEU A 85 8.27 17.94 0.35
C LEU A 85 9.06 17.00 1.30
N ASN A 86 9.95 17.55 2.13
CA ASN A 86 10.85 16.77 3.01
C ASN A 86 10.19 16.18 4.27
N LEU A 87 8.86 16.11 4.31
CA LEU A 87 8.09 15.65 5.47
C LEU A 87 8.54 14.29 6.02
N PHE A 88 9.00 13.38 5.16
CA PHE A 88 9.41 12.02 5.55
C PHE A 88 10.93 11.88 5.74
N ASN A 89 11.69 12.95 5.62
CA ASN A 89 13.15 12.95 5.78
C ASN A 89 13.57 13.30 7.22
N HIS A 90 12.92 12.67 8.20
CA HIS A 90 13.17 12.87 9.63
C HIS A 90 13.19 11.54 10.37
N PRO A 91 13.88 11.44 11.52
CA PRO A 91 13.75 10.29 12.40
C PRO A 91 12.30 10.04 12.79
N THR A 92 11.91 8.78 12.90
CA THR A 92 10.56 8.41 13.35
C THR A 92 10.31 8.95 14.76
N ASN A 93 9.30 9.80 14.89
CA ASN A 93 8.90 10.47 16.15
C ASN A 93 7.56 9.97 16.70
N VAL A 94 7.01 8.90 16.15
CA VAL A 94 5.74 8.31 16.56
C VAL A 94 5.97 6.92 17.14
N ASN A 95 5.17 6.58 18.19
CA ASN A 95 5.18 5.24 18.75
C ASN A 95 4.14 4.38 18.02
N LEU A 96 4.60 3.41 17.25
CA LEU A 96 3.77 2.47 16.49
C LEU A 96 3.56 1.12 17.19
N ASN A 97 3.97 0.98 18.46
CA ASN A 97 3.82 -0.25 19.24
C ASN A 97 2.43 -0.42 19.89
N SER A 98 1.42 0.25 19.37
CA SER A 98 0.04 0.15 19.85
C SER A 98 -0.68 -1.03 19.19
N ARG A 99 -1.65 -1.61 19.92
CA ARG A 99 -2.55 -2.64 19.35
C ARG A 99 -3.44 -2.09 18.25
N VAL A 100 -3.72 -0.80 18.25
CA VAL A 100 -4.50 -0.11 17.21
C VAL A 100 -3.65 1.05 16.71
N VAL A 101 -3.38 1.07 15.41
CA VAL A 101 -2.64 2.12 14.72
C VAL A 101 -3.50 2.63 13.57
N CYS A 102 -3.63 3.93 13.43
CA CYS A 102 -4.37 4.56 12.35
C CYS A 102 -3.46 5.54 11.59
N PHE A 103 -3.34 5.35 10.29
CA PHE A 103 -2.61 6.25 9.39
C PHE A 103 -3.61 7.15 8.66
N VAL A 104 -3.53 8.46 8.89
CA VAL A 104 -4.42 9.45 8.27
C VAL A 104 -3.69 10.12 7.13
N LEU A 105 -4.07 9.79 5.89
CA LEU A 105 -3.48 10.34 4.67
C LEU A 105 -4.31 11.49 4.06
N LYS A 106 -5.42 11.82 4.70
CA LYS A 106 -6.31 12.91 4.28
C LYS A 106 -5.59 14.27 4.41
N GLY A 107 -5.73 15.11 3.41
CA GLY A 107 -5.11 16.44 3.40
C GLY A 107 -3.69 16.50 2.86
N MET A 108 -3.06 15.36 2.58
CA MET A 108 -1.77 15.33 1.88
C MET A 108 -1.96 15.61 0.39
N GLY A 109 -1.08 16.41 -0.19
CA GLY A 109 -0.97 16.60 -1.64
C GLY A 109 -0.65 15.26 -2.35
N GLU A 110 -0.99 15.15 -3.62
CA GLU A 110 -0.90 13.88 -4.37
C GLU A 110 0.49 13.24 -4.29
N ASN A 111 1.56 14.02 -4.46
CA ASN A 111 2.93 13.50 -4.43
C ASN A 111 3.31 12.94 -3.06
N LEU A 112 3.02 13.65 -1.98
CA LEU A 112 3.29 13.17 -0.61
C LEU A 112 2.43 11.99 -0.25
N ARG A 113 1.17 11.95 -0.70
CA ARG A 113 0.25 10.85 -0.42
C ARG A 113 0.75 9.53 -1.00
N LYS A 114 1.30 9.51 -2.22
CA LYS A 114 1.89 8.31 -2.82
C LYS A 114 3.04 7.76 -1.97
N ILE A 115 3.93 8.63 -1.51
CA ILE A 115 5.04 8.24 -0.63
C ILE A 115 4.53 7.76 0.73
N ALA A 116 3.59 8.49 1.34
CA ALA A 116 2.99 8.10 2.60
C ALA A 116 2.32 6.73 2.54
N MET A 117 1.62 6.43 1.45
CA MET A 117 1.02 5.11 1.20
C MET A 117 2.09 4.04 1.11
N HIS A 118 3.18 4.30 0.39
CA HIS A 118 4.29 3.35 0.25
C HIS A 118 4.93 3.03 1.61
N ILE A 119 5.22 4.06 2.43
CA ILE A 119 5.75 3.92 3.79
C ILE A 119 4.77 3.16 4.69
N THR A 120 3.48 3.52 4.65
CA THR A 120 2.44 2.85 5.44
C THR A 120 2.32 1.38 5.09
N ASN A 121 2.38 1.05 3.81
CA ASN A 121 2.30 -0.32 3.33
C ASN A 121 3.51 -1.16 3.75
N ASP A 122 4.74 -0.61 3.73
CA ASP A 122 5.94 -1.29 4.24
C ASP A 122 5.79 -1.59 5.74
N PHE A 123 5.29 -0.61 6.51
CA PHE A 123 5.01 -0.80 7.93
C PHE A 123 3.97 -1.90 8.16
N VAL A 124 2.81 -1.83 7.50
CA VAL A 124 1.71 -2.80 7.64
C VAL A 124 2.19 -4.21 7.28
N THR A 125 2.88 -4.36 6.16
CA THR A 125 3.41 -5.64 5.70
C THR A 125 4.39 -6.23 6.71
N SER A 126 5.30 -5.41 7.22
CA SER A 126 6.28 -5.82 8.24
C SER A 126 5.60 -6.20 9.56
N ALA A 127 4.62 -5.43 10.01
CA ALA A 127 3.86 -5.70 11.23
C ALA A 127 3.06 -7.00 11.11
N VAL A 128 2.35 -7.20 9.99
CA VAL A 128 1.59 -8.43 9.72
C VAL A 128 2.52 -9.64 9.71
N GLY A 129 3.67 -9.56 9.01
CA GLY A 129 4.64 -10.64 8.96
C GLY A 129 5.21 -10.99 10.34
N ASN A 130 5.45 -10.00 11.19
CA ASN A 130 5.92 -10.22 12.56
C ASN A 130 4.81 -10.83 13.44
N ASN A 131 3.59 -10.33 13.35
CA ASN A 131 2.43 -10.87 14.07
C ASN A 131 2.17 -12.33 13.69
N PHE A 132 2.23 -12.65 12.39
CA PHE A 132 2.05 -14.01 11.88
C PHE A 132 3.07 -14.98 12.49
N LYS A 133 4.35 -14.60 12.56
CA LYS A 133 5.40 -15.42 13.20
C LYS A 133 5.15 -15.67 14.69
N ASN A 134 4.47 -14.74 15.34
CA ASN A 134 4.11 -14.80 16.76
C ASN A 134 2.70 -15.41 17.01
N GLY A 135 2.02 -15.92 15.96
CA GLY A 135 0.68 -16.48 16.08
C GLY A 135 -0.42 -15.45 16.36
N VAL A 136 -0.20 -14.17 16.04
CA VAL A 136 -1.13 -13.07 16.30
C VAL A 136 -1.84 -12.69 15.01
N ALA A 137 -3.18 -12.78 15.00
CA ALA A 137 -3.99 -12.31 13.88
C ALA A 137 -3.96 -10.78 13.78
N THR A 138 -3.97 -10.27 12.55
CA THR A 138 -3.97 -8.83 12.28
C THR A 138 -5.17 -8.45 11.43
N TRP A 139 -5.78 -7.31 11.74
CA TRP A 139 -6.89 -6.73 10.99
C TRP A 139 -6.43 -5.44 10.34
N CYS A 140 -6.58 -5.36 9.02
CA CYS A 140 -6.21 -4.17 8.25
C CYS A 140 -7.45 -3.58 7.58
N TYR A 141 -7.83 -2.38 7.98
CA TYR A 141 -8.96 -1.65 7.40
C TYR A 141 -8.46 -0.57 6.44
N PHE A 142 -8.96 -0.60 5.21
CA PHE A 142 -8.66 0.38 4.17
C PHE A 142 -9.94 1.17 3.88
N ASP A 143 -10.02 2.36 4.44
CA ASP A 143 -11.16 3.26 4.22
C ASP A 143 -11.03 3.98 2.88
N GLU A 144 -12.17 4.30 2.26
CA GLU A 144 -12.28 4.89 0.91
C GLU A 144 -11.41 4.15 -0.12
N PHE A 145 -11.47 2.82 -0.08
CA PHE A 145 -10.59 1.93 -0.85
C PHE A 145 -10.58 2.22 -2.35
N HIS A 146 -11.69 2.71 -2.92
CA HIS A 146 -11.76 3.12 -4.33
C HIS A 146 -10.72 4.18 -4.71
N ILE A 147 -10.29 5.04 -3.77
CA ILE A 147 -9.25 6.05 -4.03
C ILE A 147 -7.90 5.39 -4.31
N LEU A 148 -7.61 4.28 -3.63
CA LEU A 148 -6.37 3.52 -3.77
C LEU A 148 -6.28 2.79 -5.12
N LEU A 149 -7.41 2.53 -5.76
CA LEU A 149 -7.50 1.82 -7.04
C LEU A 149 -7.57 2.76 -8.26
N ARG A 150 -7.56 4.07 -8.07
CA ARG A 150 -7.58 5.04 -9.19
C ARG A 150 -6.32 5.02 -10.04
N ASP A 151 -5.17 4.86 -9.39
CA ASP A 151 -3.88 4.76 -10.07
C ASP A 151 -3.58 3.29 -10.37
N PRO A 152 -3.33 2.89 -11.64
CA PRO A 152 -3.13 1.49 -12.01
C PRO A 152 -1.94 0.82 -11.30
N LEU A 153 -0.86 1.54 -11.05
CA LEU A 153 0.30 1.00 -10.34
C LEU A 153 -0.04 0.69 -8.88
N THR A 154 -0.73 1.61 -8.23
CA THR A 154 -1.22 1.43 -6.86
C THR A 154 -2.23 0.29 -6.79
N ALA A 155 -3.15 0.19 -7.74
CA ALA A 155 -4.15 -0.88 -7.81
C ALA A 155 -3.50 -2.26 -7.95
N SER A 156 -2.58 -2.44 -8.89
CA SER A 156 -1.82 -3.69 -9.08
C SER A 156 -1.02 -4.08 -7.83
N TYR A 157 -0.42 -3.11 -7.16
CA TYR A 157 0.26 -3.32 -5.90
C TYR A 157 -0.69 -3.83 -4.81
N PHE A 158 -1.88 -3.23 -4.67
CA PHE A 158 -2.88 -3.66 -3.68
C PHE A 158 -3.39 -5.08 -3.93
N VAL A 159 -3.54 -5.54 -5.16
CA VAL A 159 -3.87 -6.94 -5.47
C VAL A 159 -2.83 -7.89 -4.88
N THR A 160 -1.55 -7.56 -5.06
CA THR A 160 -0.44 -8.36 -4.55
C THR A 160 -0.42 -8.36 -3.02
N VAL A 161 -0.53 -7.18 -2.41
CA VAL A 161 -0.58 -7.01 -0.95
C VAL A 161 -1.78 -7.75 -0.34
N TRP A 162 -2.97 -7.64 -0.94
CA TRP A 162 -4.19 -8.33 -0.49
C TRP A 162 -3.99 -9.83 -0.37
N LYS A 163 -3.47 -10.45 -1.44
CA LYS A 163 -3.16 -11.90 -1.46
C LYS A 163 -2.10 -12.29 -0.43
N MET A 164 -1.08 -11.46 -0.26
CA MET A 164 0.01 -11.70 0.68
C MET A 164 -0.47 -11.58 2.13
N LEU A 165 -1.21 -10.54 2.47
CA LEU A 165 -1.75 -10.31 3.81
C LEU A 165 -2.61 -11.48 4.28
N ARG A 166 -3.49 -12.00 3.42
CA ARG A 166 -4.33 -13.17 3.74
C ARG A 166 -3.49 -14.41 4.07
N LYS A 167 -2.43 -14.68 3.30
CA LYS A 167 -1.52 -15.80 3.55
C LYS A 167 -0.76 -15.68 4.86
N GLN A 168 -0.66 -14.48 5.40
CA GLN A 168 0.02 -14.18 6.67
C GLN A 168 -0.97 -13.97 7.83
N GLY A 169 -2.17 -14.56 7.77
CA GLY A 169 -3.15 -14.49 8.85
C GLY A 169 -3.70 -13.08 9.11
N CYS A 170 -3.60 -12.20 8.13
CA CYS A 170 -4.24 -10.89 8.17
C CYS A 170 -5.64 -10.96 7.56
N VAL A 171 -6.58 -10.21 8.12
CA VAL A 171 -7.91 -9.98 7.58
C VAL A 171 -7.94 -8.59 6.94
N PRO A 172 -7.62 -8.47 5.64
CA PRO A 172 -7.75 -7.20 4.94
C PRO A 172 -9.23 -6.90 4.72
N SER A 173 -9.65 -5.68 5.04
CA SER A 173 -11.03 -5.22 4.93
C SER A 173 -11.06 -3.89 4.18
N ALA A 174 -11.67 -3.87 3.01
CA ALA A 174 -11.85 -2.67 2.20
C ALA A 174 -13.23 -2.06 2.46
N LEU A 175 -13.26 -0.77 2.75
CA LEU A 175 -14.47 0.01 2.94
C LEU A 175 -14.56 1.05 1.82
N THR A 176 -15.76 1.20 1.26
CA THR A 176 -16.02 2.25 0.27
C THR A 176 -17.47 2.62 0.27
N GLN A 177 -17.75 3.89 0.05
CA GLN A 177 -19.10 4.40 -0.24
C GLN A 177 -19.29 4.65 -1.75
N ASN A 178 -18.24 4.60 -2.56
CA ASN A 178 -18.31 4.82 -4.00
C ASN A 178 -18.06 3.52 -4.76
N VAL A 179 -19.12 2.75 -4.93
CA VAL A 179 -19.09 1.45 -5.61
C VAL A 179 -18.75 1.60 -7.08
N LYS A 180 -19.26 2.63 -7.74
CA LYS A 180 -19.05 2.86 -9.17
C LYS A 180 -17.55 3.07 -9.49
N ASP A 181 -16.88 3.92 -8.71
CA ASP A 181 -15.45 4.14 -8.87
C ASP A 181 -14.63 2.89 -8.52
N LEU A 182 -15.07 2.14 -7.50
CA LEU A 182 -14.44 0.87 -7.13
C LEU A 182 -14.48 -0.12 -8.31
N LEU A 183 -15.65 -0.34 -8.90
CA LEU A 183 -15.86 -1.29 -9.99
C LEU A 183 -15.32 -0.82 -11.34
N ALA A 184 -14.91 0.43 -11.48
CA ALA A 184 -14.24 0.95 -12.67
C ALA A 184 -12.79 0.47 -12.79
N SER A 185 -12.17 0.03 -11.70
CA SER A 185 -10.82 -0.54 -11.71
C SER A 185 -10.84 -1.98 -12.23
N ARG A 186 -9.95 -2.30 -13.16
CA ARG A 186 -9.77 -3.69 -13.64
C ARG A 186 -9.25 -4.63 -12.56
N GLU A 187 -8.53 -4.07 -11.60
CA GLU A 187 -7.90 -4.83 -10.52
C GLU A 187 -8.90 -5.29 -9.46
N ILE A 188 -10.11 -4.69 -9.44
CA ILE A 188 -11.12 -5.03 -8.44
C ILE A 188 -11.60 -6.47 -8.55
N GLU A 189 -11.70 -7.03 -9.75
CA GLU A 189 -12.10 -8.43 -9.96
C GLU A 189 -11.17 -9.37 -9.20
N ASN A 190 -9.85 -9.14 -9.30
CA ASN A 190 -8.86 -9.93 -8.57
C ASN A 190 -9.01 -9.83 -7.04
N ILE A 191 -9.45 -8.68 -6.52
CA ILE A 191 -9.68 -8.48 -5.08
C ILE A 191 -10.96 -9.18 -4.66
N LEU A 192 -12.04 -9.04 -5.43
CA LEU A 192 -13.32 -9.70 -5.17
C LEU A 192 -13.17 -11.23 -5.20
N ASP A 193 -12.47 -11.80 -6.16
CA ASP A 193 -12.16 -13.24 -6.25
C ASP A 193 -11.38 -13.77 -5.05
N ASN A 194 -10.68 -12.88 -4.36
CA ASN A 194 -9.92 -13.19 -3.15
C ASN A 194 -10.59 -12.67 -1.87
N THR A 195 -11.89 -12.34 -1.93
CA THR A 195 -12.68 -11.86 -0.81
C THR A 195 -13.67 -12.95 -0.39
N ASP A 196 -13.66 -13.34 0.88
CA ASP A 196 -14.55 -14.40 1.38
C ASP A 196 -15.91 -13.83 1.80
N PHE A 197 -15.94 -12.59 2.30
CA PHE A 197 -17.16 -11.94 2.79
C PHE A 197 -17.35 -10.57 2.15
N MET A 198 -18.57 -10.27 1.77
CA MET A 198 -18.99 -8.95 1.32
C MET A 198 -20.18 -8.48 2.15
N ILE A 199 -20.06 -7.28 2.71
CA ILE A 199 -21.11 -6.65 3.51
C ILE A 199 -21.64 -5.47 2.72
N LEU A 200 -22.90 -5.53 2.33
CA LEU A 200 -23.58 -4.49 1.57
C LEU A 200 -24.53 -3.74 2.50
N LEU A 201 -24.27 -2.48 2.70
CA LEU A 201 -25.16 -1.55 3.35
C LEU A 201 -26.14 -0.96 2.33
N SER A 202 -27.08 -0.11 2.76
CA SER A 202 -28.02 0.56 1.86
C SER A 202 -27.28 1.30 0.75
N GLN A 203 -27.65 1.04 -0.50
CA GLN A 203 -27.00 1.55 -1.70
C GLN A 203 -27.93 2.48 -2.49
N ALA A 204 -27.34 3.43 -3.21
CA ALA A 204 -28.07 4.26 -4.16
C ALA A 204 -28.69 3.40 -5.29
N GLN A 205 -29.83 3.80 -5.81
CA GLN A 205 -30.54 3.02 -6.83
C GLN A 205 -29.72 2.78 -8.11
N SER A 206 -28.90 3.75 -8.51
CA SER A 206 -27.98 3.65 -9.65
C SER A 206 -26.90 2.59 -9.50
N ASP A 207 -26.44 2.33 -8.28
CA ASP A 207 -25.27 1.47 -8.02
C ASP A 207 -25.69 0.00 -7.84
N ARG A 208 -26.96 -0.23 -7.52
CA ARG A 208 -27.55 -1.56 -7.26
C ARG A 208 -27.45 -2.49 -8.46
N ALA A 209 -27.83 -2.01 -9.64
CA ALA A 209 -27.82 -2.81 -10.86
C ALA A 209 -26.39 -3.19 -11.26
N ILE A 210 -25.44 -2.28 -11.05
CA ILE A 210 -24.01 -2.53 -11.33
C ILE A 210 -23.48 -3.58 -10.36
N LEU A 211 -23.78 -3.42 -9.06
CA LEU A 211 -23.40 -4.38 -8.03
C LEU A 211 -23.98 -5.77 -8.30
N ALA A 212 -25.30 -5.84 -8.57
CA ALA A 212 -25.98 -7.11 -8.82
C ALA A 212 -25.31 -7.89 -9.95
N LYS A 213 -24.96 -7.19 -11.03
CA LYS A 213 -24.29 -7.79 -12.19
C LYS A 213 -22.87 -8.25 -11.87
N GLN A 214 -22.10 -7.44 -11.15
CA GLN A 214 -20.68 -7.70 -10.89
C GLN A 214 -20.46 -8.82 -9.86
N ILE A 215 -21.29 -8.90 -8.84
CA ILE A 215 -21.15 -9.88 -7.75
C ILE A 215 -22.17 -11.02 -7.82
N GLY A 216 -22.98 -11.06 -8.88
CA GLY A 216 -23.89 -12.16 -9.16
C GLY A 216 -25.03 -12.33 -8.15
N ILE A 217 -25.47 -11.25 -7.46
CA ILE A 217 -26.61 -11.30 -6.54
C ILE A 217 -27.93 -11.30 -7.28
N SER A 218 -28.89 -12.08 -6.80
CA SER A 218 -30.22 -12.16 -7.38
C SER A 218 -31.04 -10.89 -7.10
N GLU A 219 -32.08 -10.64 -7.91
CA GLU A 219 -33.03 -9.52 -7.67
C GLU A 219 -33.69 -9.61 -6.29
N HIS A 220 -33.95 -10.81 -5.80
CA HIS A 220 -34.51 -11.03 -4.46
C HIS A 220 -33.52 -10.56 -3.37
N GLN A 221 -32.22 -10.92 -3.47
CA GLN A 221 -31.19 -10.44 -2.55
C GLN A 221 -31.01 -8.92 -2.65
N LEU A 222 -31.11 -8.39 -3.87
CA LEU A 222 -31.06 -6.95 -4.12
C LEU A 222 -32.22 -6.21 -3.40
N SER A 223 -33.41 -6.81 -3.29
CA SER A 223 -34.55 -6.21 -2.59
C SER A 223 -34.28 -5.91 -1.13
N TYR A 224 -33.49 -6.74 -0.44
CA TYR A 224 -33.10 -6.49 0.97
C TYR A 224 -32.23 -5.24 1.14
N ILE A 225 -31.39 -4.93 0.13
CA ILE A 225 -30.56 -3.72 0.15
C ILE A 225 -31.38 -2.47 -0.24
N THR A 226 -32.54 -2.65 -0.89
CA THR A 226 -33.32 -1.58 -1.50
C THR A 226 -34.49 -1.09 -0.64
N GLN A 227 -35.08 -1.97 0.14
CA GLN A 227 -36.30 -1.69 0.91
C GLN A 227 -36.03 -1.43 2.40
N SER A 228 -34.77 -1.49 2.80
CA SER A 228 -34.41 -1.40 4.19
C SER A 228 -34.21 0.05 4.64
N ASN A 229 -34.63 0.35 5.87
CA ASN A 229 -34.35 1.61 6.55
C ASN A 229 -32.85 1.82 6.74
N SER A 230 -32.41 3.06 6.97
CA SER A 230 -31.04 3.39 7.29
C SER A 230 -30.46 2.43 8.36
N GLY A 231 -29.41 1.73 8.04
CA GLY A 231 -28.73 0.78 8.94
C GLY A 231 -28.96 -0.71 8.67
N ALA A 232 -29.81 -1.07 7.69
CA ALA A 232 -29.94 -2.47 7.29
C ALA A 232 -28.70 -2.97 6.52
N VAL A 233 -28.32 -4.22 6.80
CA VAL A 233 -27.10 -4.86 6.27
C VAL A 233 -27.50 -6.15 5.58
N SER A 234 -27.01 -6.37 4.37
CA SER A 234 -26.96 -7.68 3.73
C SER A 234 -25.51 -8.12 3.60
N TYR A 235 -25.23 -9.37 3.96
CA TYR A 235 -23.91 -9.95 3.75
C TYR A 235 -24.04 -11.25 2.95
N THR A 236 -23.06 -11.52 2.11
CA THR A 236 -22.98 -12.73 1.31
C THR A 236 -21.61 -13.37 1.44
N HIS A 237 -21.59 -14.70 1.44
CA HIS A 237 -20.37 -15.49 1.39
C HIS A 237 -20.09 -15.84 -0.08
N LEU A 238 -19.00 -15.37 -0.64
CA LEU A 238 -18.68 -15.53 -2.06
C LEU A 238 -18.16 -16.94 -2.44
N ARG A 239 -17.82 -17.78 -1.44
CA ARG A 239 -17.32 -19.14 -1.64
C ARG A 239 -18.21 -20.21 -0.99
N ALA A 240 -19.52 -20.23 -1.31
CA ALA A 240 -20.42 -21.25 -0.81
C ALA A 240 -20.51 -22.50 -1.70
N HIS A 241 -19.45 -22.91 -2.40
CA HIS A 241 -19.50 -24.05 -3.32
C HIS A 241 -18.35 -25.06 -3.17
N GLU A 242 -17.80 -25.24 -1.98
CA GLU A 242 -16.93 -26.40 -1.72
C GLU A 242 -17.09 -26.88 -0.30
N THR A 243 -18.20 -27.55 -0.02
CA THR A 243 -18.28 -28.61 1.01
C THR A 243 -19.50 -29.48 0.74
N CYS A 244 -19.32 -30.54 0.00
CA CYS A 244 -19.99 -31.82 0.21
C CYS A 244 -18.98 -32.90 -0.07
#